data_f59b25780d218c43ca10c4dcd48dccd9
#
_entry.id   f59b25780d218c43ca10c4dcd48dccd9
#
_cell.length_a   1.000
_cell.length_b   1.000
_cell.length_c   1.000
_cell.angle_alpha   90.00
_cell.angle_beta   90.00
_cell.angle_gamma   90.00
#
_symmetry.space_group_name_H-M   'P 1'
#
loop_
_entity.id
_entity.type
_entity.pdbx_description
1 polymer ?
#
loop_
_entity_poly.entity_id
_entity_poly.type
_entity_poly.pdbx_seq_one_letter_code
_entity_poly.pdbx_strand_id
1 'polypeptide(L)'
;MKRYKNFIIRAVNLLLILGILWQYQSVATVRAAAVAERQKEIDEVKAYNTSILQAEQEEEKESGYRDGTYEGSSYGFGDLITVSVTLKDGKMTDISVISADGEDKPYYTQSLTVLDKMLSTQSTEVDTVSGATLTSEGIIEAVADALGKAAS
;
A
#
# COMPACT_ATOMS: atom_id res chain seq x y z
N MET A 1 6.47 -40.43 -71.99
CA MET A 1 7.03 -40.61 -70.62
C MET A 1 7.56 -39.32 -69.94
N LYS A 2 8.21 -38.42 -70.66
CA LYS A 2 8.76 -37.17 -70.03
C LYS A 2 7.70 -36.19 -69.44
N ARG A 3 6.52 -36.05 -70.00
CA ARG A 3 5.43 -35.21 -69.54
C ARG A 3 4.87 -35.64 -68.17
N TYR A 4 4.78 -36.92 -67.90
CA TYR A 4 4.27 -37.48 -66.65
C TYR A 4 5.25 -37.30 -65.50
N LYS A 5 6.54 -37.35 -65.72
CA LYS A 5 7.59 -37.12 -64.75
C LYS A 5 7.51 -35.64 -64.25
N ASN A 6 7.35 -34.67 -65.11
CA ASN A 6 7.26 -33.27 -64.76
C ASN A 6 5.97 -32.93 -63.98
N PHE A 7 4.87 -33.64 -64.28
CA PHE A 7 3.64 -33.50 -63.52
C PHE A 7 3.79 -34.02 -62.09
N ILE A 8 4.38 -35.21 -61.93
CA ILE A 8 4.64 -35.77 -60.58
C ILE A 8 5.56 -34.87 -59.76
N ILE A 9 6.62 -34.35 -60.33
CA ILE A 9 7.54 -33.45 -59.63
C ILE A 9 6.82 -32.17 -59.14
N ARG A 10 5.97 -31.59 -59.96
CA ARG A 10 5.16 -30.42 -59.60
C ARG A 10 4.15 -30.73 -58.49
N ALA A 11 3.51 -31.89 -58.55
CA ALA A 11 2.57 -32.34 -57.55
C ALA A 11 3.25 -32.59 -56.18
N VAL A 12 4.43 -33.20 -56.18
CA VAL A 12 5.23 -33.43 -54.97
C VAL A 12 5.70 -32.11 -54.35
N ASN A 13 6.18 -31.15 -55.18
CA ASN A 13 6.58 -29.86 -54.70
C ASN A 13 5.39 -29.07 -54.09
N LEU A 14 4.21 -29.17 -54.67
CA LEU A 14 3.01 -28.51 -54.16
C LEU A 14 2.60 -29.12 -52.82
N LEU A 15 2.66 -30.42 -52.65
CA LEU A 15 2.42 -31.11 -51.39
C LEU A 15 3.44 -30.73 -50.31
N LEU A 16 4.72 -30.58 -50.65
CA LEU A 16 5.75 -30.12 -49.72
C LEU A 16 5.48 -28.68 -49.25
N ILE A 17 5.10 -27.79 -50.17
CA ILE A 17 4.76 -26.42 -49.84
C ILE A 17 3.54 -26.35 -48.91
N LEU A 18 2.51 -27.13 -49.20
CA LEU A 18 1.32 -27.24 -48.36
C LEU A 18 1.65 -27.80 -46.95
N GLY A 19 2.52 -28.77 -46.86
CA GLY A 19 3.01 -29.33 -45.59
C GLY A 19 3.77 -28.31 -44.76
N ILE A 20 4.65 -27.52 -45.38
CA ILE A 20 5.40 -26.45 -44.71
C ILE A 20 4.45 -25.35 -44.23
N LEU A 21 3.48 -24.92 -45.03
CA LEU A 21 2.48 -23.95 -44.66
C LEU A 21 1.60 -24.43 -43.49
N TRP A 22 1.20 -25.69 -43.52
CA TRP A 22 0.40 -26.27 -42.42
C TRP A 22 1.20 -26.34 -41.12
N GLN A 23 2.47 -26.73 -41.19
CA GLN A 23 3.36 -26.73 -40.02
C GLN A 23 3.59 -25.31 -39.48
N TYR A 24 3.75 -24.32 -40.36
CA TYR A 24 3.91 -22.92 -39.96
C TYR A 24 2.65 -22.38 -39.23
N GLN A 25 1.46 -22.69 -39.75
CA GLN A 25 0.19 -22.32 -39.12
C GLN A 25 0.02 -23.00 -37.75
N SER A 26 0.38 -24.28 -37.60
CA SER A 26 0.26 -24.97 -36.31
C SER A 26 1.15 -24.37 -35.23
N VAL A 27 2.37 -23.96 -35.57
CA VAL A 27 3.30 -23.28 -34.65
C VAL A 27 2.81 -21.86 -34.32
N ALA A 28 2.25 -21.14 -35.28
CA ALA A 28 1.71 -19.82 -35.08
C ALA A 28 0.51 -19.82 -34.12
N THR A 29 -0.39 -20.77 -34.21
CA THR A 29 -1.54 -20.91 -33.31
C THR A 29 -1.12 -21.24 -31.88
N VAL A 30 -0.14 -22.11 -31.69
CA VAL A 30 0.39 -22.46 -30.36
C VAL A 30 1.07 -21.25 -29.72
N ARG A 31 1.83 -20.46 -30.47
CA ARG A 31 2.45 -19.23 -29.97
C ARG A 31 1.41 -18.17 -29.63
N ALA A 32 0.39 -18.01 -30.46
CA ALA A 32 -0.70 -17.07 -30.18
C ALA A 32 -1.47 -17.45 -28.91
N ALA A 33 -1.74 -18.74 -28.68
CA ALA A 33 -2.37 -19.22 -27.46
C ALA A 33 -1.50 -18.94 -26.21
N ALA A 34 -0.20 -19.22 -26.27
CA ALA A 34 0.72 -18.94 -25.16
C ALA A 34 0.86 -17.44 -24.84
N VAL A 35 0.80 -16.58 -25.86
CA VAL A 35 0.79 -15.12 -25.66
C VAL A 35 -0.53 -14.67 -25.04
N ALA A 36 -1.66 -15.21 -25.48
CA ALA A 36 -2.96 -14.88 -24.93
C ALA A 36 -3.10 -15.30 -23.45
N GLU A 37 -2.53 -16.47 -23.09
CA GLU A 37 -2.50 -16.95 -21.71
C GLU A 37 -1.66 -16.03 -20.80
N ARG A 38 -0.47 -15.65 -21.25
CA ARG A 38 0.36 -14.65 -20.53
C ARG A 38 -0.33 -13.29 -20.39
N GLN A 39 -1.04 -12.86 -21.44
CA GLN A 39 -1.74 -11.58 -21.37
C GLN A 39 -2.85 -11.64 -20.32
N LYS A 40 -3.56 -12.75 -20.20
CA LYS A 40 -4.55 -12.97 -19.15
C LYS A 40 -3.95 -12.85 -17.75
N GLU A 41 -2.82 -13.52 -17.50
CA GLU A 41 -2.12 -13.41 -16.21
C GLU A 41 -1.70 -11.96 -15.90
N ILE A 42 -1.19 -11.25 -16.90
CA ILE A 42 -0.82 -9.83 -16.74
C ILE A 42 -2.03 -8.97 -16.43
N ASP A 43 -3.14 -9.20 -17.09
CA ASP A 43 -4.37 -8.43 -16.91
C ASP A 43 -5.01 -8.73 -15.53
N GLU A 44 -4.95 -9.97 -15.05
CA GLU A 44 -5.38 -10.35 -13.70
C GLU A 44 -4.53 -9.68 -12.62
N VAL A 45 -3.19 -9.69 -12.77
CA VAL A 45 -2.28 -9.01 -11.82
C VAL A 45 -2.49 -7.49 -11.84
N LYS A 46 -2.72 -6.90 -13.02
CA LYS A 46 -3.04 -5.46 -13.11
C LYS A 46 -4.36 -5.13 -12.44
N ALA A 47 -5.39 -5.93 -12.63
CA ALA A 47 -6.69 -5.74 -12.00
C ALA A 47 -6.57 -5.84 -10.47
N TYR A 48 -5.83 -6.84 -9.96
CA TYR A 48 -5.54 -7.00 -8.55
C TYR A 48 -4.80 -5.79 -7.96
N ASN A 49 -3.72 -5.35 -8.60
CA ASN A 49 -2.97 -4.17 -8.15
C ASN A 49 -3.83 -2.89 -8.18
N THR A 50 -4.70 -2.74 -9.19
CA THR A 50 -5.61 -1.61 -9.27
C THR A 50 -6.63 -1.63 -8.13
N SER A 51 -7.15 -2.81 -7.76
CA SER A 51 -8.09 -2.94 -6.65
C SER A 51 -7.45 -2.61 -5.30
N ILE A 52 -6.17 -2.99 -5.10
CA ILE A 52 -5.42 -2.61 -3.88
C ILE A 52 -5.23 -1.10 -3.82
N LEU A 53 -4.76 -0.47 -4.92
CA LEU A 53 -4.56 0.98 -4.96
C LEU A 53 -5.87 1.75 -4.75
N GLN A 54 -7.00 1.24 -5.23
CA GLN A 54 -8.31 1.83 -4.99
C GLN A 54 -8.75 1.68 -3.53
N ALA A 55 -8.51 0.51 -2.92
CA ALA A 55 -8.82 0.29 -1.51
C ALA A 55 -7.96 1.20 -0.60
N GLU A 56 -6.67 1.35 -0.89
CA GLU A 56 -5.79 2.29 -0.18
C GLU A 56 -6.25 3.75 -0.32
N GLN A 57 -6.71 4.15 -1.52
CA GLN A 57 -7.25 5.50 -1.75
C GLN A 57 -8.61 5.74 -1.10
N GLU A 58 -9.43 4.70 -0.94
CA GLU A 58 -10.70 4.76 -0.22
C GLU A 58 -10.47 4.86 1.29
N GLU A 59 -9.49 4.13 1.84
CA GLU A 59 -9.07 4.27 3.25
C GLU A 59 -8.51 5.67 3.54
N GLU A 60 -7.72 6.26 2.63
CA GLU A 60 -7.26 7.64 2.73
C GLU A 60 -8.41 8.67 2.73
N LYS A 61 -9.48 8.38 2.00
CA LYS A 61 -10.65 9.25 1.91
C LYS A 61 -11.59 9.15 3.11
N GLU A 62 -11.53 8.03 3.83
CA GLU A 62 -12.37 7.73 5.00
C GLU A 62 -11.76 8.18 6.33
N SER A 63 -10.49 8.60 6.36
CA SER A 63 -9.83 9.08 7.58
C SER A 63 -10.48 10.34 8.16
N GLY A 64 -11.25 11.08 7.37
CA GLY A 64 -12.09 12.19 7.83
C GLY A 64 -11.35 13.38 8.45
N TYR A 65 -10.03 13.33 8.52
CA TYR A 65 -9.21 14.38 9.09
C TYR A 65 -8.83 15.43 8.03
N ARG A 66 -8.91 16.70 8.41
CA ARG A 66 -8.44 17.80 7.56
C ARG A 66 -6.93 17.99 7.71
N ASP A 67 -6.27 18.26 6.59
CA ASP A 67 -4.84 18.58 6.57
C ASP A 67 -4.54 19.81 7.42
N GLY A 68 -3.42 19.76 8.13
CA GLY A 68 -2.97 20.83 8.99
C GLY A 68 -2.18 20.34 10.19
N THR A 69 -1.79 21.27 11.04
CA THR A 69 -1.14 20.98 12.32
C THR A 69 -2.10 21.34 13.45
N TYR A 70 -2.35 20.37 14.31
CA TYR A 70 -3.30 20.46 15.40
C TYR A 70 -2.61 20.21 16.73
N GLU A 71 -2.92 21.04 17.72
CA GLU A 71 -2.43 20.86 19.08
C GLU A 71 -3.49 20.17 19.93
N GLY A 72 -3.05 19.17 20.69
CA GLY A 72 -3.87 18.48 21.66
C GLY A 72 -3.18 18.40 23.00
N SER A 73 -3.96 18.21 24.06
CA SER A 73 -3.43 18.16 25.42
C SER A 73 -4.21 17.20 26.30
N SER A 74 -3.49 16.52 27.19
CA SER A 74 -4.05 15.66 28.22
C SER A 74 -3.14 15.62 29.45
N TYR A 75 -3.65 15.15 30.57
CA TYR A 75 -2.86 14.97 31.79
C TYR A 75 -2.07 13.69 31.74
N GLY A 76 -0.74 13.80 32.00
CA GLY A 76 0.13 12.66 32.24
C GLY A 76 0.26 12.32 33.73
N PHE A 77 1.45 11.84 34.11
CA PHE A 77 1.73 11.52 35.52
C PHE A 77 1.86 12.76 36.38
N GLY A 78 2.60 13.77 35.92
CA GLY A 78 2.95 14.95 36.71
C GLY A 78 2.10 16.16 36.41
N ASP A 79 1.84 16.46 35.15
CA ASP A 79 1.11 17.66 34.71
C ASP A 79 0.54 17.47 33.29
N LEU A 80 0.10 18.58 32.70
CA LEU A 80 -0.45 18.65 31.36
C LEU A 80 0.64 18.39 30.30
N ILE A 81 0.38 17.44 29.46
CA ILE A 81 1.20 17.15 28.26
C ILE A 81 0.52 17.78 27.05
N THR A 82 1.25 18.55 26.27
CA THR A 82 0.77 19.15 25.04
C THR A 82 1.55 18.60 23.86
N VAL A 83 0.85 18.16 22.83
CA VAL A 83 1.43 17.60 21.60
C VAL A 83 0.99 18.39 20.38
N SER A 84 1.80 18.36 19.34
CA SER A 84 1.48 18.83 18.00
C SER A 84 1.43 17.65 17.04
N VAL A 85 0.33 17.50 16.31
CA VAL A 85 0.13 16.47 15.30
C VAL A 85 -0.03 17.12 13.94
N THR A 86 0.81 16.75 12.98
CA THR A 86 0.70 17.22 11.61
C THR A 86 0.04 16.14 10.74
N LEU A 87 -1.03 16.52 10.08
CA LEU A 87 -1.82 15.70 9.19
C LEU A 87 -1.63 16.15 7.74
N LYS A 88 -1.43 15.19 6.86
CA LYS A 88 -1.37 15.40 5.42
C LYS A 88 -2.00 14.23 4.70
N ASP A 89 -2.86 14.53 3.73
CA ASP A 89 -3.61 13.53 2.97
C ASP A 89 -4.37 12.55 3.89
N GLY A 90 -4.91 13.10 5.01
CA GLY A 90 -5.65 12.35 6.01
C GLY A 90 -4.80 11.46 6.94
N LYS A 91 -3.46 11.49 6.84
CA LYS A 91 -2.53 10.67 7.64
C LYS A 91 -1.68 11.51 8.58
N MET A 92 -1.33 10.95 9.73
CA MET A 92 -0.36 11.55 10.63
C MET A 92 1.04 11.45 10.02
N THR A 93 1.65 12.60 9.74
CA THR A 93 3.01 12.67 9.18
C THR A 93 4.06 13.01 10.22
N ASP A 94 3.67 13.70 11.28
CA ASP A 94 4.55 14.03 12.38
C ASP A 94 3.76 14.18 13.70
N ILE A 95 4.37 13.75 14.79
CA ILE A 95 3.86 13.97 16.16
C ILE A 95 5.03 14.44 17.01
N SER A 96 4.91 15.60 17.62
CA SER A 96 5.93 16.14 18.51
C SER A 96 5.31 16.60 19.83
N VAL A 97 6.06 16.44 20.93
CA VAL A 97 5.65 16.94 22.24
C VAL A 97 6.12 18.39 22.36
N ILE A 98 5.18 19.32 22.60
CA ILE A 98 5.45 20.74 22.79
C ILE A 98 5.85 21.00 24.23
N SER A 99 5.12 20.44 25.21
CA SER A 99 5.37 20.59 26.63
C SER A 99 4.99 19.31 27.39
N ALA A 100 5.86 18.97 28.39
CA ALA A 100 5.66 17.89 29.34
C ALA A 100 6.48 18.19 30.61
N ASP A 101 6.40 19.46 31.09
CA ASP A 101 7.30 19.97 32.13
C ASP A 101 7.12 19.31 33.48
N GLY A 102 5.94 18.75 33.76
CA GLY A 102 5.63 18.04 34.99
C GLY A 102 6.05 16.56 34.99
N GLU A 103 6.54 16.04 33.87
CA GLU A 103 6.86 14.63 33.74
C GLU A 103 8.29 14.29 34.20
N ASP A 104 8.42 13.16 34.90
CA ASP A 104 9.72 12.65 35.32
C ASP A 104 10.53 12.16 34.09
N LYS A 105 11.72 12.72 33.89
CA LYS A 105 12.57 12.48 32.69
C LYS A 105 12.78 11.03 32.31
N PRO A 106 13.06 10.08 33.23
CA PRO A 106 13.26 8.67 32.83
C PRO A 106 12.02 8.05 32.20
N TYR A 107 10.85 8.30 32.79
CA TYR A 107 9.57 7.75 32.33
C TYR A 107 9.10 8.45 31.07
N TYR A 108 9.24 9.78 31.00
CA TYR A 108 8.97 10.56 29.81
C TYR A 108 9.77 10.08 28.61
N THR A 109 11.09 9.89 28.76
CA THR A 109 11.93 9.43 27.64
C THR A 109 11.50 8.04 27.12
N GLN A 110 11.07 7.15 28.00
CA GLN A 110 10.58 5.84 27.61
C GLN A 110 9.21 5.93 26.91
N SER A 111 8.32 6.79 27.38
CA SER A 111 6.97 6.97 26.83
C SER A 111 6.98 7.52 25.41
N LEU A 112 8.02 8.24 24.98
CA LEU A 112 8.12 8.77 23.61
C LEU A 112 8.06 7.70 22.52
N THR A 113 8.34 6.44 22.85
CA THR A 113 8.21 5.32 21.88
C THR A 113 6.77 5.09 21.41
N VAL A 114 5.75 5.58 22.14
CA VAL A 114 4.36 5.50 21.68
C VAL A 114 4.10 6.39 20.45
N LEU A 115 4.86 7.49 20.29
CA LEU A 115 4.76 8.38 19.12
C LEU A 115 5.11 7.63 17.82
N ASP A 116 6.23 6.90 17.82
CA ASP A 116 6.66 6.10 16.67
C ASP A 116 5.66 4.99 16.35
N LYS A 117 5.07 4.37 17.38
CA LYS A 117 4.03 3.36 17.20
C LYS A 117 2.79 3.98 16.55
N MET A 118 2.28 5.11 17.06
CA MET A 118 1.10 5.78 16.51
C MET A 118 1.34 6.23 15.06
N LEU A 119 2.51 6.77 14.73
CA LEU A 119 2.87 7.12 13.35
C LEU A 119 2.92 5.90 12.43
N SER A 120 3.45 4.77 12.90
CA SER A 120 3.56 3.56 12.09
C SER A 120 2.22 2.85 11.89
N THR A 121 1.35 2.85 12.90
CA THR A 121 0.03 2.22 12.85
C THR A 121 -1.07 3.16 12.36
N GLN A 122 -0.80 4.45 12.27
CA GLN A 122 -1.79 5.49 11.96
C GLN A 122 -3.01 5.45 12.91
N SER A 123 -2.78 5.11 14.19
CA SER A 123 -3.81 4.91 15.20
C SER A 123 -3.34 5.37 16.57
N THR A 124 -4.28 5.81 17.39
CA THR A 124 -4.06 6.06 18.84
C THR A 124 -4.25 4.79 19.68
N GLU A 125 -4.73 3.70 19.08
CA GLU A 125 -4.87 2.40 19.76
C GLU A 125 -3.53 1.66 19.81
N VAL A 126 -2.62 2.13 20.65
CA VAL A 126 -1.29 1.54 20.85
C VAL A 126 -1.07 1.19 22.31
N ASP A 127 -0.25 0.16 22.55
CA ASP A 127 0.11 -0.24 23.91
C ASP A 127 0.98 0.80 24.60
N THR A 128 0.66 1.07 25.84
CA THR A 128 1.46 1.92 26.74
C THR A 128 2.83 1.28 27.06
N VAL A 129 3.77 2.10 27.50
CA VAL A 129 5.09 1.62 27.91
C VAL A 129 5.06 1.17 29.37
N SER A 130 5.47 -0.07 29.61
CA SER A 130 5.55 -0.63 30.97
C SER A 130 6.49 0.21 31.85
N GLY A 131 6.00 0.64 33.00
CA GLY A 131 6.70 1.52 33.92
C GLY A 131 6.50 3.02 33.65
N ALA A 132 6.00 3.40 32.46
CA ALA A 132 5.65 4.80 32.10
C ALA A 132 4.19 4.89 31.64
N THR A 133 3.29 4.12 32.20
CA THR A 133 1.90 3.96 31.74
C THR A 133 1.14 5.28 31.73
N LEU A 134 1.14 6.02 32.84
CA LEU A 134 0.38 7.28 32.95
C LEU A 134 0.89 8.34 31.99
N THR A 135 2.21 8.47 31.82
CA THR A 135 2.79 9.40 30.84
C THR A 135 2.46 8.97 29.41
N SER A 136 2.50 7.66 29.13
CA SER A 136 2.12 7.12 27.82
C SER A 136 0.63 7.37 27.50
N GLU A 137 -0.27 7.13 28.47
CA GLU A 137 -1.70 7.44 28.35
C GLU A 137 -1.92 8.92 28.09
N GLY A 138 -1.26 9.79 28.85
CA GLY A 138 -1.35 11.24 28.64
C GLY A 138 -0.92 11.68 27.23
N ILE A 139 0.15 11.09 26.69
CA ILE A 139 0.59 11.37 25.31
C ILE A 139 -0.45 10.86 24.30
N ILE A 140 -0.95 9.63 24.45
CA ILE A 140 -1.94 9.01 23.56
C ILE A 140 -3.23 9.84 23.55
N GLU A 141 -3.74 10.22 24.72
CA GLU A 141 -4.94 11.05 24.84
C GLU A 141 -4.76 12.46 24.26
N ALA A 142 -3.57 13.06 24.44
CA ALA A 142 -3.25 14.35 23.84
C ALA A 142 -3.27 14.27 22.29
N VAL A 143 -2.74 13.20 21.72
CA VAL A 143 -2.83 12.96 20.26
C VAL A 143 -4.29 12.74 19.83
N ALA A 144 -5.08 12.00 20.61
CA ALA A 144 -6.50 11.81 20.31
C ALA A 144 -7.29 13.14 20.35
N ASP A 145 -6.99 14.05 21.30
CA ASP A 145 -7.57 15.39 21.34
C ASP A 145 -7.21 16.23 20.11
N ALA A 146 -5.95 16.17 19.65
CA ALA A 146 -5.52 16.83 18.42
C ALA A 146 -6.25 16.30 17.19
N LEU A 147 -6.40 14.98 17.07
CA LEU A 147 -7.15 14.33 15.98
C LEU A 147 -8.64 14.66 16.02
N GLY A 148 -9.24 14.77 17.20
CA GLY A 148 -10.63 15.22 17.38
C GLY A 148 -10.86 16.63 16.84
N LYS A 149 -9.88 17.53 16.97
CA LYS A 149 -9.92 18.89 16.39
C LYS A 149 -9.74 18.88 14.87
N ALA A 150 -9.03 17.92 14.34
CA ALA A 150 -8.85 17.75 12.88
C ALA A 150 -10.09 17.20 12.19
N ALA A 151 -10.91 16.43 12.88
CA ALA A 151 -12.14 15.82 12.37
C ALA A 151 -13.34 16.80 12.33
N SER A 152 -13.27 17.93 12.99
CA SER A 152 -14.39 18.89 13.18
C SER A 152 -14.55 19.94 12.06
#